data_6ca2c2f531a1eb1b7c9d6c4b93b02c6d
#
_entry.id   6ca2c2f531a1eb1b7c9d6c4b93b02c6d
#
_cell.length_a   1.000
_cell.length_b   1.000
_cell.length_c   1.000
_cell.angle_alpha   90.00
_cell.angle_beta   90.00
_cell.angle_gamma   90.00
#
_symmetry.space_group_name_H-M   'P 1'
#
loop_
_entity.id
_entity.type
_entity.pdbx_description
1 polymer ?
#
loop_
_entity_poly.entity_id
_entity_poly.type
_entity_poly.pdbx_seq_one_letter_code
_entity_poly.pdbx_strand_id
1 'polypeptide(L)'
;MQYSKSILLYQDKPKYGLLLKLILIIPAVFLVGSLYLYLSGDVSGSLALLPGALISGLVFWLVFPREYQVYEDHLRIALGGPFSVKVGFKDIKIVRITSRTGLTINFVTRITKNYVEIVKKRGWSIAITPTDNDTFVENANRALEQWLKTQRETGVT
;
A
#
# COMPACT_ATOMS: atom_id res chain seq x y z
N MET A 1 18.20 -7.45 21.86
CA MET A 1 17.00 -7.82 21.08
C MET A 1 17.46 -8.34 19.72
N GLN A 2 17.46 -9.66 19.52
CA GLN A 2 17.73 -10.25 18.21
C GLN A 2 16.50 -9.98 17.34
N TYR A 3 16.63 -9.11 16.34
CA TYR A 3 15.67 -9.03 15.25
C TYR A 3 15.78 -10.34 14.45
N SER A 4 14.93 -11.30 14.77
CA SER A 4 14.72 -12.44 13.88
C SER A 4 14.29 -11.85 12.53
N LYS A 5 15.07 -12.11 11.49
CA LYS A 5 14.82 -11.66 10.13
C LYS A 5 13.63 -12.47 9.62
N SER A 6 12.41 -11.93 9.75
CA SER A 6 11.19 -12.60 9.29
C SER A 6 11.34 -12.95 7.80
N ILE A 7 11.00 -14.18 7.44
CA ILE A 7 11.12 -14.67 6.08
C ILE A 7 9.93 -14.15 5.27
N LEU A 8 10.20 -13.64 4.08
CA LEU A 8 9.18 -13.25 3.11
C LEU A 8 8.62 -14.52 2.45
N LEU A 9 7.31 -14.75 2.59
CA LEU A 9 6.62 -15.92 2.05
C LEU A 9 5.98 -15.63 0.69
N TYR A 10 5.39 -14.42 0.52
CA TYR A 10 4.71 -14.03 -0.70
C TYR A 10 4.75 -12.51 -0.86
N GLN A 11 4.79 -12.04 -2.11
CA GLN A 11 4.63 -10.63 -2.43
C GLN A 11 3.80 -10.44 -3.69
N ASP A 12 3.02 -9.35 -3.73
CA ASP A 12 2.25 -8.93 -4.88
C ASP A 12 2.33 -7.42 -5.06
N LYS A 13 2.08 -6.96 -6.29
CA LYS A 13 2.07 -5.54 -6.62
C LYS A 13 0.65 -4.98 -6.56
N PRO A 14 0.49 -3.70 -6.21
CA PRO A 14 -0.80 -3.04 -6.29
C PRO A 14 -1.25 -2.90 -7.75
N LYS A 15 -2.52 -3.17 -8.02
CA LYS A 15 -3.13 -2.94 -9.32
C LYS A 15 -3.67 -1.51 -9.39
N TYR A 16 -2.97 -0.66 -10.12
CA TYR A 16 -3.38 0.74 -10.30
C TYR A 16 -4.53 0.87 -11.31
N GLY A 17 -5.62 1.50 -10.89
CA GLY A 17 -6.75 1.85 -11.78
C GLY A 17 -6.42 3.04 -12.70
N LEU A 18 -7.20 3.19 -13.77
CA LEU A 18 -6.99 4.26 -14.76
C LEU A 18 -7.04 5.65 -14.11
N LEU A 19 -8.04 5.91 -13.25
CA LEU A 19 -8.18 7.20 -12.57
C LEU A 19 -6.92 7.56 -11.77
N LEU A 20 -6.38 6.59 -11.02
CA LEU A 20 -5.19 6.83 -10.21
C LEU A 20 -3.95 7.06 -11.08
N LYS A 21 -3.83 6.34 -12.21
CA LYS A 21 -2.77 6.59 -13.19
C LYS A 21 -2.83 8.00 -13.75
N LEU A 22 -4.03 8.52 -14.04
CA LEU A 22 -4.22 9.90 -14.49
C LEU A 22 -3.81 10.92 -13.41
N ILE A 23 -4.16 10.66 -12.14
CA ILE A 23 -3.73 11.52 -11.03
C ILE A 23 -2.20 11.51 -10.89
N LEU A 24 -1.55 10.37 -11.05
CA LEU A 24 -0.10 10.25 -10.97
C LEU A 24 0.67 11.00 -12.08
N ILE A 25 -0.02 11.39 -13.17
CA ILE A 25 0.57 12.20 -14.25
C ILE A 25 0.63 13.69 -13.86
N ILE A 26 -0.16 14.17 -12.89
CA ILE A 26 -0.25 15.58 -12.51
C ILE A 26 1.12 16.21 -12.23
N PRO A 27 2.03 15.61 -11.43
CA PRO A 27 3.36 16.19 -11.22
C PRO A 27 4.16 16.36 -12.52
N ALA A 28 4.04 15.40 -13.44
CA ALA A 28 4.72 15.48 -14.73
C ALA A 28 4.15 16.61 -15.61
N VAL A 29 2.82 16.81 -15.59
CA VAL A 29 2.16 17.93 -16.31
C VAL A 29 2.65 19.27 -15.76
N PHE A 30 2.72 19.43 -14.44
CA PHE A 30 3.24 20.65 -13.82
C PHE A 30 4.72 20.88 -14.15
N LEU A 31 5.54 19.82 -14.17
CA LEU A 31 6.95 19.92 -14.54
C LEU A 31 7.13 20.35 -15.99
N VAL A 32 6.38 19.72 -16.92
CA VAL A 32 6.44 20.08 -18.34
C VAL A 32 5.90 21.50 -18.58
N GLY A 33 4.82 21.90 -17.89
CA GLY A 33 4.29 23.26 -17.94
C GLY A 33 5.28 24.30 -17.42
N SER A 34 5.94 24.01 -16.30
CA SER A 34 7.01 24.87 -15.75
C SER A 34 8.16 25.04 -16.75
N LEU A 35 8.63 23.95 -17.35
CA LEU A 35 9.69 23.98 -18.36
C LEU A 35 9.27 24.80 -19.60
N TYR A 36 8.05 24.61 -20.08
CA TYR A 36 7.52 25.36 -21.21
C TYR A 36 7.49 26.88 -20.93
N LEU A 37 6.98 27.30 -19.77
CA LEU A 37 6.95 28.71 -19.39
C LEU A 37 8.36 29.29 -19.26
N TYR A 38 9.30 28.55 -18.69
CA TYR A 38 10.69 28.97 -18.62
C TYR A 38 11.31 29.23 -20.00
N LEU A 39 11.12 28.31 -20.94
CA LEU A 39 11.62 28.44 -22.31
C LEU A 39 10.90 29.54 -23.10
N SER A 40 9.68 29.91 -22.74
CA SER A 40 8.93 31.03 -23.32
C SER A 40 9.29 32.39 -22.73
N GLY A 41 10.19 32.42 -21.74
CA GLY A 41 10.64 33.67 -21.09
C GLY A 41 9.79 34.07 -19.86
N ASP A 42 8.71 33.34 -19.54
CA ASP A 42 7.92 33.57 -18.31
C ASP A 42 8.52 32.82 -17.12
N VAL A 43 9.60 33.38 -16.60
CA VAL A 43 10.29 32.83 -15.42
C VAL A 43 9.38 32.83 -14.18
N SER A 44 8.53 33.83 -14.03
CA SER A 44 7.60 33.94 -12.88
C SER A 44 6.57 32.83 -12.87
N GLY A 45 5.93 32.58 -14.00
CA GLY A 45 4.98 31.47 -14.16
C GLY A 45 5.65 30.10 -13.97
N SER A 46 6.86 29.92 -14.49
CA SER A 46 7.65 28.70 -14.27
C SER A 46 7.90 28.41 -12.79
N LEU A 47 8.37 29.42 -12.05
CA LEU A 47 8.64 29.30 -10.60
C LEU A 47 7.36 29.06 -9.77
N ALA A 48 6.20 29.49 -10.26
CA ALA A 48 4.93 29.19 -9.59
C ALA A 48 4.50 27.72 -9.71
N LEU A 49 4.78 27.06 -10.84
CA LEU A 49 4.41 25.66 -11.08
C LEU A 49 5.41 24.65 -10.49
N LEU A 50 6.69 24.99 -10.45
CA LEU A 50 7.75 24.06 -10.03
C LEU A 50 7.57 23.49 -8.61
N PRO A 51 7.25 24.30 -7.58
CA PRO A 51 6.96 23.76 -6.26
C PRO A 51 5.79 22.79 -6.24
N GLY A 52 4.73 23.06 -7.02
CA GLY A 52 3.58 22.18 -7.17
C GLY A 52 3.97 20.80 -7.74
N ALA A 53 4.82 20.77 -8.77
CA ALA A 53 5.36 19.53 -9.33
C ALA A 53 6.17 18.74 -8.29
N LEU A 54 7.08 19.40 -7.59
CA LEU A 54 7.96 18.75 -6.63
C LEU A 54 7.21 18.22 -5.42
N ILE A 55 6.32 19.03 -4.83
CA ILE A 55 5.55 18.65 -3.65
C ILE A 55 4.58 17.51 -4.00
N SER A 56 3.80 17.62 -5.09
CA SER A 56 2.87 16.58 -5.48
C SER A 56 3.59 15.28 -5.86
N GLY A 57 4.72 15.37 -6.57
CA GLY A 57 5.55 14.21 -6.91
C GLY A 57 6.10 13.51 -5.66
N LEU A 58 6.60 14.27 -4.70
CA LEU A 58 7.10 13.74 -3.43
C LEU A 58 5.98 13.08 -2.62
N VAL A 59 4.83 13.72 -2.48
CA VAL A 59 3.68 13.17 -1.75
C VAL A 59 3.22 11.86 -2.40
N PHE A 60 3.07 11.82 -3.71
CA PHE A 60 2.66 10.61 -4.43
C PHE A 60 3.70 9.50 -4.27
N TRP A 61 4.99 9.84 -4.34
CA TRP A 61 6.05 8.87 -4.12
C TRP A 61 6.03 8.27 -2.72
N LEU A 62 5.69 9.04 -1.68
CA LEU A 62 5.67 8.60 -0.28
C LEU A 62 4.41 7.79 0.08
N VAL A 63 3.25 8.17 -0.46
CA VAL A 63 1.95 7.67 0.04
C VAL A 63 1.47 6.43 -0.69
N PHE A 64 1.78 6.27 -1.99
CA PHE A 64 1.23 5.17 -2.76
C PHE A 64 1.91 3.84 -2.48
N PRO A 65 1.12 2.77 -2.25
CA PRO A 65 1.66 1.43 -2.03
C PRO A 65 2.39 0.92 -3.28
N ARG A 66 3.53 0.29 -3.07
CA ARG A 66 4.37 -0.29 -4.13
C ARG A 66 4.32 -1.80 -4.14
N GLU A 67 4.20 -2.39 -2.94
CA GLU A 67 4.15 -3.84 -2.77
C GLU A 67 3.32 -4.20 -1.55
N TYR A 68 2.65 -5.34 -1.63
CA TYR A 68 2.00 -6.03 -0.54
C TYR A 68 2.78 -7.30 -0.25
N GLN A 69 3.27 -7.44 0.96
CA GLN A 69 4.19 -8.49 1.35
C GLN A 69 3.61 -9.30 2.51
N VAL A 70 3.71 -10.62 2.42
CA VAL A 70 3.32 -11.58 3.46
C VAL A 70 4.60 -12.18 4.05
N TYR A 71 4.81 -11.97 5.33
CA TYR A 71 5.90 -12.56 6.10
C TYR A 71 5.36 -13.64 7.03
N GLU A 72 6.23 -14.36 7.72
CA GLU A 72 5.88 -15.43 8.66
C GLU A 72 5.09 -14.94 9.89
N ASP A 73 5.22 -13.68 10.27
CA ASP A 73 4.68 -13.09 11.51
C ASP A 73 3.84 -11.83 11.29
N HIS A 74 3.84 -11.27 10.07
CA HIS A 74 3.14 -10.02 9.76
C HIS A 74 2.84 -9.84 8.28
N LEU A 75 1.89 -8.96 7.98
CA LEU A 75 1.71 -8.38 6.66
C LEU A 75 2.39 -7.01 6.60
N ARG A 76 3.00 -6.69 5.46
CA ARG A 76 3.63 -5.40 5.21
C ARG A 76 3.10 -4.78 3.92
N ILE A 77 2.69 -3.52 4.02
CA ILE A 77 2.36 -2.66 2.88
C ILE A 77 3.55 -1.73 2.68
N ALA A 78 4.36 -1.99 1.67
CA ALA A 78 5.49 -1.14 1.32
C ALA A 78 4.99 0.09 0.55
N LEU A 79 5.29 1.27 1.07
CA LEU A 79 5.03 2.57 0.44
C LEU A 79 6.28 3.07 -0.28
N GLY A 80 6.30 4.32 -0.68
CA GLY A 80 7.50 4.94 -1.24
C GLY A 80 8.60 5.16 -0.20
N GLY A 81 9.85 5.07 -0.63
CA GLY A 81 11.01 5.27 0.24
C GLY A 81 11.10 4.25 1.39
N PRO A 82 11.47 4.70 2.60
CA PRO A 82 11.62 3.82 3.76
C PRO A 82 10.29 3.49 4.45
N PHE A 83 9.18 4.05 3.98
CA PHE A 83 7.89 3.95 4.65
C PHE A 83 7.20 2.62 4.37
N SER A 84 6.59 2.06 5.39
CA SER A 84 5.77 0.87 5.29
C SER A 84 4.80 0.77 6.46
N VAL A 85 3.65 0.18 6.22
CA VAL A 85 2.68 -0.19 7.26
C VAL A 85 2.82 -1.67 7.53
N LYS A 86 3.13 -2.03 8.78
CA LYS A 86 3.23 -3.41 9.24
C LYS A 86 2.03 -3.76 10.11
N VAL A 87 1.45 -4.94 9.88
CA VAL A 87 0.32 -5.47 10.65
C VAL A 87 0.69 -6.86 11.14
N GLY A 88 0.98 -6.99 12.42
CA GLY A 88 1.34 -8.28 13.02
C GLY A 88 0.17 -9.26 13.01
N PHE A 89 0.42 -10.55 12.81
CA PHE A 89 -0.62 -11.59 12.81
C PHE A 89 -1.38 -11.69 14.13
N LYS A 90 -0.76 -11.30 15.25
CA LYS A 90 -1.44 -11.18 16.55
C LYS A 90 -2.64 -10.24 16.52
N ASP A 91 -2.60 -9.20 15.68
CA ASP A 91 -3.62 -8.17 15.55
C ASP A 91 -4.63 -8.46 14.44
N ILE A 92 -4.37 -9.45 13.58
CA ILE A 92 -5.22 -9.84 12.46
C ILE A 92 -6.24 -10.89 12.93
N LYS A 93 -7.50 -10.69 12.54
CA LYS A 93 -8.57 -11.68 12.72
C LYS A 93 -8.70 -12.59 11.51
N ILE A 94 -8.75 -11.99 10.31
CA ILE A 94 -8.90 -12.69 9.03
C ILE A 94 -8.52 -11.76 7.88
N VAL A 95 -8.06 -12.33 6.77
CA VAL A 95 -7.89 -11.65 5.48
C VAL A 95 -8.93 -12.19 4.51
N ARG A 96 -9.73 -11.31 3.91
CA ARG A 96 -10.85 -11.71 3.03
C ARG A 96 -11.04 -10.77 1.86
N ILE A 97 -11.68 -11.27 0.80
CA ILE A 97 -12.20 -10.42 -0.27
C ILE A 97 -13.57 -9.92 0.14
N THR A 98 -13.82 -8.63 -0.03
CA THR A 98 -15.11 -8.01 0.28
C THR A 98 -15.46 -6.92 -0.73
N SER A 99 -16.77 -6.69 -0.87
CA SER A 99 -17.32 -5.55 -1.63
C SER A 99 -17.95 -4.49 -0.72
N ARG A 100 -17.97 -4.73 0.60
CA ARG A 100 -18.60 -3.83 1.56
C ARG A 100 -17.59 -2.83 2.11
N THR A 101 -17.90 -1.55 2.01
CA THR A 101 -17.14 -0.48 2.65
C THR A 101 -17.49 -0.42 4.14
N GLY A 102 -16.55 -0.82 4.99
CA GLY A 102 -16.60 -0.60 6.45
C GLY A 102 -15.68 0.57 6.84
N LEU A 103 -15.46 0.74 8.15
CA LEU A 103 -14.43 1.64 8.68
C LEU A 103 -13.03 1.06 8.39
N THR A 104 -12.45 1.47 7.27
CA THR A 104 -11.17 0.94 6.79
C THR A 104 -10.18 2.05 6.50
N ILE A 105 -8.90 1.80 6.77
CA ILE A 105 -7.80 2.60 6.23
C ILE A 105 -7.55 2.13 4.80
N ASN A 106 -7.73 3.03 3.83
CA ASN A 106 -7.71 2.66 2.43
C ASN A 106 -6.32 2.82 1.80
N PHE A 107 -5.69 1.70 1.45
CA PHE A 107 -4.54 1.63 0.53
C PHE A 107 -4.97 1.07 -0.83
N VAL A 108 -6.20 1.40 -1.24
CA VAL A 108 -6.82 0.96 -2.48
C VAL A 108 -6.27 1.80 -3.63
N THR A 109 -5.71 1.14 -4.65
CA THR A 109 -5.08 1.78 -5.82
C THR A 109 -5.94 1.72 -7.08
N ARG A 110 -7.15 1.17 -6.98
CA ARG A 110 -8.16 1.15 -8.06
C ARG A 110 -9.57 1.22 -7.50
N ILE A 111 -10.47 1.85 -8.24
CA ILE A 111 -11.91 1.75 -7.96
C ILE A 111 -12.35 0.35 -8.39
N THR A 112 -12.77 -0.46 -7.43
CA THR A 112 -13.24 -1.83 -7.65
C THR A 112 -14.32 -2.18 -6.64
N LYS A 113 -15.23 -3.06 -7.05
CA LYS A 113 -16.22 -3.62 -6.13
C LYS A 113 -15.60 -4.64 -5.18
N ASN A 114 -14.53 -5.31 -5.61
CA ASN A 114 -13.87 -6.37 -4.83
C ASN A 114 -12.45 -5.92 -4.46
N TYR A 115 -12.16 -5.84 -3.18
CA TYR A 115 -10.85 -5.55 -2.64
C TYR A 115 -10.53 -6.51 -1.48
N VAL A 116 -9.27 -6.60 -1.11
CA VAL A 116 -8.83 -7.41 0.03
C VAL A 116 -8.93 -6.56 1.29
N GLU A 117 -9.65 -7.07 2.29
CA GLU A 117 -9.77 -6.47 3.61
C GLU A 117 -8.96 -7.29 4.62
N ILE A 118 -8.02 -6.64 5.27
CA ILE A 118 -7.30 -7.17 6.44
C ILE A 118 -8.08 -6.74 7.67
N VAL A 119 -8.89 -7.65 8.19
CA VAL A 119 -9.74 -7.39 9.37
C VAL A 119 -8.89 -7.55 10.62
N LYS A 120 -8.79 -6.47 11.40
CA LYS A 120 -8.06 -6.46 12.67
C LYS A 120 -8.96 -6.89 13.83
N LYS A 121 -8.37 -7.47 14.87
CA LYS A 121 -9.08 -7.80 16.13
C LYS A 121 -9.52 -6.55 16.87
N ARG A 122 -8.76 -5.46 16.76
CA ARG A 122 -9.05 -4.16 17.36
C ARG A 122 -8.69 -3.04 16.39
N GLY A 123 -9.49 -1.96 16.39
CA GLY A 123 -9.28 -0.79 15.54
C GLY A 123 -9.79 -1.00 14.11
N TRP A 124 -9.34 -0.15 13.19
CA TRP A 124 -9.83 -0.11 11.83
C TRP A 124 -9.19 -1.20 10.97
N SER A 125 -9.97 -1.83 10.11
CA SER A 125 -9.50 -2.73 9.07
C SER A 125 -8.66 -1.98 8.03
N ILE A 126 -7.92 -2.71 7.20
CA ILE A 126 -7.12 -2.14 6.12
C ILE A 126 -7.61 -2.73 4.81
N ALA A 127 -7.87 -1.87 3.83
CA ALA A 127 -8.26 -2.25 2.49
C ALA A 127 -7.08 -2.09 1.52
N ILE A 128 -6.83 -3.12 0.72
CA ILE A 128 -5.76 -3.16 -0.29
C ILE A 128 -6.30 -3.75 -1.60
N THR A 129 -5.60 -3.49 -2.71
CA THR A 129 -5.94 -4.02 -4.04
C THR A 129 -4.73 -4.67 -4.69
N PRO A 130 -4.38 -5.90 -4.31
CA PRO A 130 -3.36 -6.68 -4.98
C PRO A 130 -3.70 -6.91 -6.47
N THR A 131 -2.73 -7.33 -7.26
CA THR A 131 -2.96 -7.72 -8.65
C THR A 131 -3.85 -8.94 -8.72
N ASP A 132 -3.58 -9.94 -7.87
CA ASP A 132 -4.39 -11.15 -7.69
C ASP A 132 -4.91 -11.23 -6.25
N ASN A 133 -6.19 -10.87 -6.07
CA ASN A 133 -6.82 -10.86 -4.77
C ASN A 133 -6.93 -12.27 -4.15
N ASP A 134 -7.24 -13.28 -4.97
CA ASP A 134 -7.48 -14.66 -4.50
C ASP A 134 -6.18 -15.28 -4.00
N THR A 135 -5.14 -15.24 -4.82
CA THR A 135 -3.81 -15.74 -4.47
C THR A 135 -3.24 -15.02 -3.25
N PHE A 136 -3.43 -13.70 -3.15
CA PHE A 136 -2.96 -12.94 -1.99
C PHE A 136 -3.66 -13.37 -0.70
N VAL A 137 -5.00 -13.50 -0.73
CA VAL A 137 -5.80 -13.91 0.45
C VAL A 137 -5.45 -15.33 0.87
N GLU A 138 -5.26 -16.24 -0.08
CA GLU A 138 -4.87 -17.63 0.23
C GLU A 138 -3.51 -17.67 0.95
N ASN A 139 -2.49 -17.02 0.40
CA ASN A 139 -1.15 -16.99 1.01
C ASN A 139 -1.15 -16.27 2.37
N ALA A 140 -1.88 -15.17 2.52
CA ALA A 140 -1.98 -14.44 3.78
C ALA A 140 -2.67 -15.27 4.87
N ASN A 141 -3.77 -15.96 4.56
CA ASN A 141 -4.46 -16.81 5.54
C ASN A 141 -3.65 -18.07 5.85
N ARG A 142 -2.97 -18.68 4.88
CA ARG A 142 -2.06 -19.81 5.12
C ARG A 142 -0.93 -19.42 6.10
N ALA A 143 -0.31 -18.27 5.88
CA ALA A 143 0.73 -17.78 6.77
C ALA A 143 0.17 -17.48 8.19
N LEU A 144 -1.02 -16.87 8.28
CA LEU A 144 -1.69 -16.60 9.55
C LEU A 144 -1.99 -17.90 10.32
N GLU A 145 -2.50 -18.94 9.65
CA GLU A 145 -2.77 -20.24 10.25
C GLU A 145 -1.51 -20.94 10.75
N GLN A 146 -0.43 -20.91 9.95
CA GLN A 146 0.85 -21.46 10.35
C GLN A 146 1.40 -20.75 11.59
N TRP A 147 1.34 -19.41 11.61
CA TRP A 147 1.74 -18.62 12.75
C TRP A 147 0.93 -18.97 14.00
N LEU A 148 -0.41 -19.09 13.91
CA LEU A 148 -1.29 -19.46 15.01
C LEU A 148 -0.98 -20.88 15.55
N LYS A 149 -0.65 -21.82 14.67
CA LYS A 149 -0.24 -23.17 15.05
C LYS A 149 1.04 -23.16 15.85
N THR A 150 2.06 -22.46 15.36
CA THR A 150 3.35 -22.30 16.06
C THR A 150 3.18 -21.67 17.44
N GLN A 151 2.30 -20.65 17.57
CA GLN A 151 2.04 -20.01 18.87
C GLN A 151 1.38 -20.96 19.87
N ARG A 152 0.49 -21.85 19.43
CA ARG A 152 -0.12 -22.87 20.29
C ARG A 152 0.89 -23.92 20.75
N GLU A 153 1.79 -24.33 19.88
CA GLU A 153 2.84 -25.34 20.19
C GLU A 153 3.91 -24.77 21.15
N THR A 154 4.22 -23.48 21.06
CA THR A 154 5.20 -22.82 21.93
C THR A 154 4.63 -22.33 23.28
N GLY A 155 3.31 -22.49 23.51
CA GLY A 155 2.67 -22.13 24.77
C GLY A 155 2.65 -20.64 25.11
N VAL A 156 2.91 -19.78 24.11
CA VAL A 156 2.84 -18.31 24.22
C VAL A 156 1.44 -17.86 23.85
N THR A 157 0.50 -17.97 24.79
CA THR A 157 -0.85 -17.37 24.70
C THR A 157 -0.99 -16.26 25.74
#